data_e79881aaf0ca4b41c57a427ca4cf1128
#
_entry.id   e79881aaf0ca4b41c57a427ca4cf1128
#
_cell.length_a   1.000
_cell.length_b   1.000
_cell.length_c   1.000
_cell.angle_alpha   90.00
_cell.angle_beta   90.00
_cell.angle_gamma   90.00
#
_symmetry.space_group_name_H-M   'P 1'
#
loop_
_entity.id
_entity.type
_entity.pdbx_description
1 polymer ?
#
loop_
_entity_poly.entity_id
_entity_poly.type
_entity_poly.pdbx_seq_one_letter_code
_entity_poly.pdbx_strand_id
1 'polypeptide(L)'
;GTAELTYCLTLCAWMAGCWVLRYVLHSVSTSLSHHATFHVLANTRTRLLDKLATLPLGTVLDHSSGSYKNIIVERVDSIETTLAHLLPEMTANIVGALPYWCCCSLRTGAWGFPC
;
A
#
# COMPACT_ATOMS: atom_id res chain seq x y z
N GLY A 1 -41.62 15.22 9.74
CA GLY A 1 -41.32 16.09 8.74
C GLY A 1 -39.93 16.68 8.61
N THR A 2 -39.83 17.98 8.87
CA THR A 2 -38.60 18.76 8.60
C THR A 2 -37.38 18.34 9.47
N ALA A 3 -37.63 17.95 10.73
CA ALA A 3 -36.57 17.54 11.65
C ALA A 3 -35.89 16.23 11.20
N GLU A 4 -36.63 15.27 10.69
CA GLU A 4 -36.08 14.03 10.16
C GLU A 4 -35.27 14.25 8.89
N LEU A 5 -35.76 15.15 8.01
CA LEU A 5 -35.04 15.51 6.79
C LEU A 5 -33.69 16.17 7.13
N THR A 6 -33.68 17.09 8.10
CA THR A 6 -32.44 17.76 8.54
C THR A 6 -31.46 16.75 9.15
N TYR A 7 -31.97 15.79 9.93
CA TYR A 7 -31.14 14.73 10.50
C TYR A 7 -30.52 13.83 9.42
N CYS A 8 -31.32 13.42 8.41
CA CYS A 8 -30.81 12.64 7.29
C CYS A 8 -29.75 13.43 6.48
N LEU A 9 -29.99 14.70 6.22
CA LEU A 9 -29.04 15.54 5.48
C LEU A 9 -27.74 15.74 6.25
N THR A 10 -27.78 15.91 7.56
CA THR A 10 -26.56 16.00 8.38
C THR A 10 -25.79 14.69 8.39
N LEU A 11 -26.44 13.55 8.47
CA LEU A 11 -25.78 12.25 8.37
C LEU A 11 -25.14 12.05 7.00
N CYS A 12 -25.83 12.38 5.92
CA CYS A 12 -25.28 12.30 4.56
C CYS A 12 -24.05 13.21 4.39
N ALA A 13 -24.11 14.43 4.94
CA ALA A 13 -22.98 15.35 4.90
C ALA A 13 -21.75 14.81 5.69
N TRP A 14 -21.99 14.22 6.86
CA TRP A 14 -20.93 13.56 7.64
C TRP A 14 -20.31 12.37 6.88
N MET A 15 -21.13 11.52 6.29
CA MET A 15 -20.66 10.39 5.50
C MET A 15 -19.84 10.86 4.29
N ALA A 16 -20.30 11.88 3.58
CA ALA A 16 -19.58 12.47 2.46
C ALA A 16 -18.24 13.07 2.90
N GLY A 17 -18.21 13.78 4.02
CA GLY A 17 -16.99 14.35 4.61
C GLY A 17 -15.97 13.27 4.99
N CYS A 18 -16.41 12.21 5.64
CA CYS A 18 -15.54 11.07 5.97
C CYS A 18 -15.01 10.36 4.72
N TRP A 19 -15.83 10.28 3.67
CA TRP A 19 -15.42 9.64 2.42
C TRP A 19 -14.35 10.46 1.68
N VAL A 20 -14.51 11.78 1.62
CA VAL A 20 -13.50 12.69 1.07
C VAL A 20 -12.20 12.62 1.87
N LEU A 21 -12.28 12.66 3.20
CA LEU A 21 -11.11 12.55 4.07
C LEU A 21 -10.36 11.24 3.84
N ARG A 22 -11.07 10.12 3.74
CA ARG A 22 -10.50 8.82 3.41
C ARG A 22 -9.74 8.87 2.08
N TYR A 23 -10.32 9.49 1.06
CA TYR A 23 -9.69 9.60 -0.27
C TYR A 23 -8.39 10.41 -0.23
N VAL A 24 -8.40 11.54 0.47
CA VAL A 24 -7.23 12.39 0.65
C VAL A 24 -6.10 11.63 1.38
N LEU A 25 -6.44 10.98 2.50
CA LEU A 25 -5.46 10.18 3.26
C LEU A 25 -4.88 9.04 2.44
N HIS A 26 -5.73 8.36 1.68
CA HIS A 26 -5.27 7.27 0.79
C HIS A 26 -4.32 7.79 -0.30
N SER A 27 -4.65 8.91 -0.93
CA SER A 27 -3.81 9.54 -1.96
C SER A 27 -2.45 9.95 -1.41
N VAL A 28 -2.42 10.58 -0.24
CA VAL A 28 -1.16 10.96 0.43
C VAL A 28 -0.33 9.72 0.81
N SER A 29 -0.96 8.71 1.36
CA SER A 29 -0.29 7.45 1.73
C SER A 29 0.34 6.77 0.52
N THR A 30 -0.39 6.69 -0.58
CA THR A 30 0.11 6.10 -1.83
C THR A 30 1.28 6.90 -2.40
N SER A 31 1.18 8.23 -2.42
CA SER A 31 2.25 9.10 -2.89
C SER A 31 3.53 8.94 -2.06
N LEU A 32 3.40 8.89 -0.73
CA LEU A 32 4.53 8.66 0.17
C LEU A 32 5.17 7.28 -0.05
N SER A 33 4.35 6.26 -0.23
CA SER A 33 4.81 4.90 -0.49
C SER A 33 5.58 4.80 -1.80
N HIS A 34 5.10 5.42 -2.87
CA HIS A 34 5.83 5.50 -4.14
C HIS A 34 7.18 6.19 -3.97
N HIS A 35 7.22 7.33 -3.30
CA HIS A 35 8.47 8.07 -3.09
C HIS A 35 9.50 7.24 -2.30
N ALA A 36 9.06 6.58 -1.23
CA ALA A 36 9.92 5.69 -0.45
C ALA A 36 10.43 4.50 -1.27
N THR A 37 9.55 3.89 -2.07
CA THR A 37 9.89 2.76 -2.92
C THR A 37 10.95 3.12 -3.96
N PHE A 38 10.82 4.26 -4.63
CA PHE A 38 11.84 4.72 -5.60
C PHE A 38 13.22 4.90 -4.95
N HIS A 39 13.29 5.43 -3.74
CA HIS A 39 14.54 5.56 -2.99
C HIS A 39 15.17 4.19 -2.66
N VAL A 40 14.36 3.24 -2.22
CA VAL A 40 14.82 1.88 -1.92
C VAL A 40 15.31 1.18 -3.18
N LEU A 41 14.59 1.30 -4.29
CA LEU A 41 14.97 0.68 -5.55
C LEU A 41 16.26 1.27 -6.12
N ALA A 42 16.41 2.59 -6.12
CA ALA A 42 17.62 3.26 -6.57
C ALA A 42 18.84 2.80 -5.78
N ASN A 43 18.73 2.74 -4.45
CA ASN A 43 19.80 2.27 -3.58
C ASN A 43 20.12 0.78 -3.81
N THR A 44 19.10 -0.05 -4.01
CA THR A 44 19.28 -1.47 -4.30
C THR A 44 19.98 -1.70 -5.63
N ARG A 45 19.60 -0.97 -6.68
CA ARG A 45 20.26 -1.05 -7.99
C ARG A 45 21.73 -0.62 -7.90
N THR A 46 22.02 0.46 -7.20
CA THR A 46 23.41 0.93 -7.02
C THR A 46 24.24 -0.11 -6.29
N ARG A 47 23.74 -0.67 -5.19
CA ARG A 47 24.42 -1.72 -4.44
C ARG A 47 24.66 -3.00 -5.25
N LEU A 48 23.71 -3.38 -6.10
CA LEU A 48 23.87 -4.53 -7.00
C LEU A 48 24.96 -4.27 -8.05
N LEU A 49 24.99 -3.08 -8.64
CA LEU A 49 26.04 -2.69 -9.58
C LEU A 49 27.42 -2.63 -8.94
N ASP A 50 27.54 -2.05 -7.76
CA ASP A 50 28.78 -2.01 -7.00
C ASP A 50 29.30 -3.42 -6.68
N LYS A 51 28.38 -4.30 -6.31
CA LYS A 51 28.70 -5.70 -6.04
C LYS A 51 29.18 -6.44 -7.30
N LEU A 52 28.52 -6.20 -8.44
CA LEU A 52 28.96 -6.74 -9.70
C LEU A 52 30.34 -6.24 -10.15
N ALA A 53 30.65 -4.99 -9.89
CA ALA A 53 31.95 -4.40 -10.19
C ALA A 53 33.09 -4.98 -9.35
N THR A 54 32.79 -5.52 -8.18
CA THR A 54 33.77 -6.16 -7.25
C THR A 54 33.94 -7.67 -7.49
N LEU A 55 33.06 -8.29 -8.31
CA LEU A 55 33.17 -9.72 -8.63
C LEU A 55 34.32 -10.02 -9.59
N PRO A 56 35.03 -11.16 -9.42
CA PRO A 56 36.03 -11.59 -10.36
C PRO A 56 35.45 -11.76 -11.77
N LEU A 57 36.18 -11.31 -12.78
CA LEU A 57 35.73 -11.31 -14.18
C LEU A 57 35.29 -12.70 -14.66
N GLY A 58 35.94 -13.76 -14.17
CA GLY A 58 35.55 -15.15 -14.48
C GLY A 58 34.12 -15.49 -14.08
N THR A 59 33.69 -15.07 -12.91
CA THR A 59 32.33 -15.33 -12.41
C THR A 59 31.28 -14.53 -13.19
N VAL A 60 31.65 -13.33 -13.66
CA VAL A 60 30.76 -12.49 -14.47
C VAL A 60 30.58 -13.06 -15.90
N LEU A 61 31.63 -13.67 -16.44
CA LEU A 61 31.60 -14.25 -17.79
C LEU A 61 30.88 -15.61 -17.86
N ASP A 62 30.77 -16.33 -16.76
CA ASP A 62 30.04 -17.60 -16.67
C ASP A 62 28.52 -17.45 -16.84
N HIS A 63 28.01 -16.23 -16.64
CA HIS A 63 26.59 -15.92 -16.84
C HIS A 63 26.42 -14.96 -18.01
N SER A 64 25.37 -15.17 -18.81
CA SER A 64 25.08 -14.27 -19.93
C SER A 64 24.70 -12.86 -19.41
N SER A 65 25.11 -11.83 -20.13
CA SER A 65 24.72 -10.44 -19.85
C SER A 65 23.21 -10.25 -19.72
N GLY A 66 22.43 -11.06 -20.43
CA GLY A 66 20.97 -11.06 -20.35
C GLY A 66 20.44 -11.53 -18.98
N SER A 67 21.14 -12.46 -18.33
CA SER A 67 20.76 -12.94 -17.00
C SER A 67 20.94 -11.85 -15.94
N TYR A 68 22.03 -11.10 -15.96
CA TYR A 68 22.25 -9.98 -15.05
C TYR A 68 21.27 -8.83 -15.29
N LYS A 69 20.96 -8.51 -16.55
CA LYS A 69 19.92 -7.54 -16.89
C LYS A 69 18.57 -7.94 -16.32
N ASN A 70 18.19 -9.21 -16.46
CA ASN A 70 16.93 -9.72 -15.92
C ASN A 70 16.87 -9.54 -14.39
N ILE A 71 17.93 -9.87 -13.66
CA ILE A 71 17.98 -9.73 -12.19
C ILE A 71 17.92 -8.25 -11.78
N ILE A 72 18.71 -7.39 -12.39
CA ILE A 72 18.84 -5.99 -11.97
C ILE A 72 17.63 -5.15 -12.38
N VAL A 73 17.04 -5.43 -13.52
CA VAL A 73 15.92 -4.66 -14.04
C VAL A 73 14.60 -5.33 -13.67
N GLU A 74 14.35 -6.53 -14.17
CA GLU A 74 13.02 -7.16 -14.07
C GLU A 74 12.67 -7.63 -12.66
N ARG A 75 13.64 -8.18 -11.90
CA ARG A 75 13.40 -8.60 -10.52
C ARG A 75 13.24 -7.42 -9.57
N VAL A 76 14.02 -6.37 -9.78
CA VAL A 76 13.91 -5.15 -8.96
C VAL A 76 12.62 -4.41 -9.26
N ASP A 77 12.18 -4.35 -10.53
CA ASP A 77 10.90 -3.74 -10.90
C ASP A 77 9.69 -4.52 -10.33
N SER A 78 9.77 -5.85 -10.22
CA SER A 78 8.70 -6.63 -9.58
C SER A 78 8.56 -6.31 -8.08
N ILE A 79 9.64 -5.96 -7.42
CA ILE A 79 9.61 -5.49 -6.01
C ILE A 79 8.94 -4.12 -5.90
N GLU A 80 9.12 -3.26 -6.89
CA GLU A 80 8.46 -1.95 -6.96
C GLU A 80 6.94 -2.09 -6.89
N THR A 81 6.37 -2.94 -7.75
CA THR A 81 4.93 -3.18 -7.79
C THR A 81 4.40 -3.68 -6.44
N THR A 82 5.14 -4.59 -5.81
CA THR A 82 4.77 -5.15 -4.50
C THR A 82 4.83 -4.09 -3.40
N LEU A 83 5.91 -3.33 -3.32
CA LEU A 83 6.09 -2.32 -2.27
C LEU A 83 5.19 -1.10 -2.46
N ALA A 84 5.02 -0.63 -3.70
CA ALA A 84 4.27 0.58 -3.99
C ALA A 84 2.76 0.38 -3.93
N HIS A 85 2.26 -0.78 -4.29
CA HIS A 85 0.82 -1.06 -4.40
C HIS A 85 0.31 -2.01 -3.32
N LEU A 86 0.97 -3.15 -3.13
CA LEU A 86 0.47 -4.19 -2.23
C LEU A 86 0.50 -3.76 -0.75
N LEU A 87 1.58 -3.12 -0.31
CA LEU A 87 1.72 -2.67 1.08
C LEU A 87 0.68 -1.63 1.50
N PRO A 88 0.47 -0.51 0.76
CA PRO A 88 -0.55 0.47 1.13
C PRO A 88 -1.96 -0.11 1.07
N GLU A 89 -2.25 -0.98 0.11
CA GLU A 89 -3.57 -1.57 -0.05
C GLU A 89 -3.89 -2.58 1.05
N MET A 90 -2.94 -3.42 1.42
CA MET A 90 -3.10 -4.34 2.55
C MET A 90 -3.29 -3.60 3.87
N THR A 91 -2.48 -2.58 4.13
CA THR A 91 -2.62 -1.77 5.35
C THR A 91 -3.96 -1.04 5.39
N ALA A 92 -4.41 -0.47 4.29
CA ALA A 92 -5.72 0.20 4.20
C ALA A 92 -6.87 -0.78 4.46
N ASN A 93 -6.80 -1.99 3.93
CA ASN A 93 -7.82 -3.04 4.12
C ASN A 93 -7.84 -3.55 5.57
N ILE A 94 -6.68 -3.77 6.18
CA ILE A 94 -6.58 -4.20 7.59
C ILE A 94 -7.13 -3.11 8.51
N VAL A 95 -6.67 -1.86 8.35
CA VAL A 95 -7.11 -0.73 9.17
C VAL A 95 -8.60 -0.43 8.96
N GLY A 96 -9.12 -0.63 7.75
CA GLY A 96 -10.54 -0.46 7.46
C GLY A 96 -11.43 -1.55 8.07
N ALA A 97 -10.96 -2.78 8.14
CA ALA A 97 -11.70 -3.91 8.71
C ALA A 97 -11.78 -3.86 10.25
N LEU A 98 -10.74 -3.37 10.91
CA LEU A 98 -10.67 -3.34 12.38
C LEU A 98 -11.82 -2.55 13.04
N PRO A 99 -12.13 -1.30 12.66
CA PRO A 99 -13.24 -0.57 13.25
C PRO A 99 -14.60 -1.21 12.93
N TYR A 100 -14.76 -1.81 11.75
CA TYR A 100 -15.98 -2.53 11.41
C TYR A 100 -16.18 -3.75 12.34
N TRP A 101 -15.13 -4.54 12.56
CA TRP A 101 -15.15 -5.67 13.49
C TRP A 101 -15.42 -5.22 14.93
N CYS A 102 -14.82 -4.13 15.35
CA CYS A 102 -15.01 -3.56 16.68
C CYS A 102 -16.47 -3.09 16.87
N CYS A 103 -17.03 -2.37 15.90
CA CYS A 103 -18.42 -1.93 15.93
C CYS A 103 -19.42 -3.10 15.93
N CYS A 104 -19.17 -4.12 15.11
CA CYS A 104 -20.00 -5.33 15.09
C CYS A 104 -19.95 -6.07 16.43
N SER A 105 -18.76 -6.22 17.01
CA SER A 105 -18.55 -6.93 18.28
C SER A 105 -19.24 -6.21 19.45
N LEU A 106 -19.18 -4.88 19.48
CA LEU A 106 -19.87 -4.05 20.47
C LEU A 106 -21.39 -4.13 20.32
N ARG A 107 -21.88 -4.19 19.09
CA ARG A 107 -23.31 -4.25 18.78
C ARG A 107 -23.90 -5.63 19.07
N THR A 108 -23.18 -6.70 18.76
CA THR A 108 -23.62 -8.08 19.08
C THR A 108 -23.59 -8.35 20.58
N GLY A 109 -22.63 -7.78 21.31
CA GLY A 109 -22.62 -7.85 22.79
C GLY A 109 -23.78 -7.10 23.45
N ALA A 110 -24.32 -6.03 22.79
CA ALA A 110 -25.40 -5.22 23.35
C ALA A 110 -26.82 -5.74 23.00
N TRP A 111 -27.00 -6.44 21.85
CA TRP A 111 -28.33 -6.78 21.34
C TRP A 111 -28.52 -8.24 20.94
N GLY A 112 -27.50 -9.11 21.06
CA GLY A 112 -27.64 -10.56 20.85
C GLY A 112 -28.08 -11.01 19.46
N PHE A 113 -28.04 -10.14 18.45
CA PHE A 113 -28.38 -10.50 17.07
C PHE A 113 -27.11 -10.76 16.26
N PRO A 114 -26.99 -11.91 15.57
CA PRO A 114 -25.91 -12.15 14.62
C PRO A 114 -26.06 -11.23 13.40
N CYS A 115 -24.95 -10.70 12.93
CA CYS A 115 -24.90 -10.05 11.62
C CYS A 115 -25.10 -11.05 10.50
#